data_001702390f80a62ad70c3e886a1285f5
#
_entry.id   001702390f80a62ad70c3e886a1285f5
#
_cell.length_a   1.000
_cell.length_b   1.000
_cell.length_c   1.000
_cell.angle_alpha   90.00
_cell.angle_beta   90.00
_cell.angle_gamma   90.00
#
_symmetry.space_group_name_H-M   'P 1'
#
loop_
_entity.id
_entity.type
_entity.pdbx_description
1 polymer ?
#
loop_
_entity_poly.entity_id
_entity_poly.type
_entity_poly.pdbx_seq_one_letter_code
_entity_poly.pdbx_strand_id
1 'polypeptide(L)'
;MEKSPSYDGSGLVNLIAELERRMTGSSPFPGLEGGLGPTGADTYVLVLFDGLGMAQLEHPDAGVFRTSLFRSLEAPFPTTTSVSLSTVATALSPSRHGQVAHLAWYPDVDLVVNTLKWVTVTGDHVPYDYGGLLPRPNLWERLRKAGLEPITVQPRDFQTSPLTRAIYRGARFEGAWNAEDLVDATVDLAVVPGRLVFTYVPFVDVAGHVSGQGSEEFATAMRAAATIWEGIASRLPPGAALVGTADHGLVEIAEADKVLIRDRRFDGLRFAGDPRGVHLWGDPGLLDDLAELVGGELVDPLPLLGPDPTPEAISRVGERVLLAPPGTAILPKGFDKRLRCYHGGLTAEEVEVPLLLG
;
A
#
# COMPACT_ATOMS: atom_id res chain seq x y z
N MET A 1 16.65 3.83 11.55
CA MET A 1 16.58 5.27 11.18
C MET A 1 15.24 5.49 10.50
N GLU A 2 14.54 6.54 10.86
CA GLU A 2 13.34 6.94 10.15
C GLU A 2 13.70 7.44 8.76
N LYS A 3 12.88 7.08 7.78
CA LYS A 3 13.10 7.41 6.39
C LYS A 3 11.88 8.16 5.85
N SER A 4 12.00 9.46 5.63
CA SER A 4 10.94 10.23 4.96
C SER A 4 10.79 9.74 3.53
N PRO A 5 9.58 9.38 3.08
CA PRO A 5 9.34 8.96 1.70
C PRO A 5 9.72 10.08 0.73
N SER A 6 10.43 9.71 -0.33
CA SER A 6 10.68 10.61 -1.44
C SER A 6 9.61 10.44 -2.51
N TYR A 7 9.18 11.56 -3.06
CA TYR A 7 8.27 11.60 -4.20
C TYR A 7 8.98 12.10 -5.48
N ASP A 8 10.32 12.25 -5.42
CA ASP A 8 11.16 12.90 -6.44
C ASP A 8 11.84 11.90 -7.40
N GLY A 9 11.23 10.74 -7.64
CA GLY A 9 11.75 9.79 -8.63
C GLY A 9 12.15 8.43 -8.06
N SER A 10 12.12 8.22 -6.73
CA SER A 10 12.49 6.95 -6.07
C SER A 10 11.31 6.21 -5.42
N GLY A 11 10.09 6.76 -5.46
CA GLY A 11 8.94 6.19 -4.80
C GLY A 11 8.07 5.29 -5.69
N LEU A 12 7.18 4.53 -5.04
CA LEU A 12 6.13 3.75 -5.71
C LEU A 12 5.32 4.61 -6.68
N VAL A 13 4.97 5.85 -6.28
CA VAL A 13 4.24 6.78 -7.16
C VAL A 13 4.96 7.04 -8.47
N ASN A 14 6.29 7.18 -8.41
CA ASN A 14 7.13 7.43 -9.58
C ASN A 14 7.21 6.21 -10.50
N LEU A 15 7.21 4.98 -9.92
CA LEU A 15 7.10 3.75 -10.69
C LEU A 15 5.80 3.71 -11.50
N ILE A 16 4.67 3.99 -10.86
CA ILE A 16 3.36 3.97 -11.54
C ILE A 16 3.26 5.06 -12.60
N ALA A 17 3.77 6.26 -12.28
CA ALA A 17 3.84 7.36 -13.24
C ALA A 17 4.73 7.03 -14.45
N GLU A 18 5.84 6.32 -14.24
CA GLU A 18 6.72 5.86 -15.31
C GLU A 18 6.03 4.84 -16.21
N LEU A 19 5.29 3.86 -15.64
CA LEU A 19 4.51 2.91 -16.42
C LEU A 19 3.43 3.62 -17.25
N GLU A 20 2.68 4.54 -16.66
CA GLU A 20 1.69 5.33 -17.39
C GLU A 20 2.32 6.13 -18.52
N ARG A 21 3.43 6.83 -18.26
CA ARG A 21 4.14 7.64 -19.27
C ARG A 21 4.64 6.78 -20.42
N ARG A 22 5.13 5.57 -20.17
CA ARG A 22 5.57 4.64 -21.23
C ARG A 22 4.43 4.16 -22.12
N MET A 23 3.27 3.96 -21.53
CA MET A 23 2.09 3.45 -22.25
C MET A 23 1.29 4.53 -22.95
N THR A 24 1.28 5.77 -22.43
CA THR A 24 0.41 6.86 -22.93
C THR A 24 1.16 8.09 -23.43
N GLY A 25 2.46 8.19 -23.19
CA GLY A 25 3.29 9.36 -23.45
C GLY A 25 3.31 10.42 -22.35
N SER A 26 2.45 10.34 -21.32
CA SER A 26 2.35 11.32 -20.24
C SER A 26 1.86 10.70 -18.93
N SER A 27 2.12 11.38 -17.81
CA SER A 27 1.55 11.06 -16.50
C SER A 27 1.39 12.35 -15.68
N PRO A 28 0.44 12.41 -14.72
CA PRO A 28 0.24 13.58 -13.87
C PRO A 28 1.34 13.77 -12.81
N PHE A 29 2.24 12.80 -12.65
CA PHE A 29 3.33 12.83 -11.66
C PHE A 29 4.68 12.53 -12.33
N PRO A 30 5.82 12.98 -11.74
CA PRO A 30 7.14 12.64 -12.25
C PRO A 30 7.36 11.12 -12.32
N GLY A 31 7.96 10.66 -13.42
CA GLY A 31 8.31 9.26 -13.59
C GLY A 31 9.50 8.84 -12.70
N LEU A 32 9.88 7.59 -12.84
CA LEU A 32 10.97 6.99 -12.09
C LEU A 32 12.31 7.56 -12.54
N GLU A 33 13.14 8.04 -11.62
CA GLU A 33 14.50 8.46 -11.90
C GLU A 33 15.32 7.30 -12.49
N GLY A 34 16.03 7.54 -13.60
CA GLY A 34 16.75 6.49 -14.33
C GLY A 34 15.86 5.50 -15.08
N GLY A 35 14.53 5.61 -14.96
CA GLY A 35 13.55 4.78 -15.66
C GLY A 35 13.58 3.29 -15.27
N LEU A 36 12.92 2.45 -16.07
CA LEU A 36 12.84 0.98 -15.91
C LEU A 36 13.80 0.21 -16.85
N GLY A 37 14.84 0.85 -17.38
CA GLY A 37 15.73 0.25 -18.38
C GLY A 37 15.14 0.29 -19.80
N PRO A 38 15.75 -0.40 -20.79
CA PRO A 38 15.29 -0.39 -22.17
C PRO A 38 13.92 -1.07 -22.26
N THR A 39 12.96 -0.39 -22.89
CA THR A 39 11.62 -0.93 -23.06
C THR A 39 10.98 -0.49 -24.37
N GLY A 40 10.65 -1.46 -25.17
CA GLY A 40 9.71 -1.36 -26.27
C GLY A 40 8.56 -2.34 -26.03
N ALA A 41 8.11 -2.48 -24.76
CA ALA A 41 7.04 -3.43 -24.45
C ALA A 41 5.67 -2.83 -24.86
N ASP A 42 4.87 -3.68 -25.52
CA ASP A 42 3.49 -3.34 -25.91
C ASP A 42 2.50 -3.60 -24.76
N THR A 43 2.87 -4.42 -23.80
CA THR A 43 2.09 -4.81 -22.62
C THR A 43 2.97 -4.78 -21.38
N TYR A 44 2.42 -4.30 -20.29
CA TYR A 44 3.08 -4.32 -18.98
C TYR A 44 2.31 -5.20 -18.00
N VAL A 45 3.03 -6.07 -17.32
CA VAL A 45 2.55 -6.83 -16.16
C VAL A 45 3.18 -6.22 -14.93
N LEU A 46 2.36 -5.67 -14.04
CA LEU A 46 2.77 -5.16 -12.73
C LEU A 46 2.27 -6.10 -11.65
N VAL A 47 3.19 -6.78 -10.94
CA VAL A 47 2.84 -7.63 -9.80
C VAL A 47 3.15 -6.88 -8.50
N LEU A 48 2.17 -6.73 -7.64
CA LEU A 48 2.34 -6.15 -6.32
C LEU A 48 2.18 -7.25 -5.27
N PHE A 49 3.25 -7.46 -4.49
CA PHE A 49 3.28 -8.38 -3.37
C PHE A 49 3.06 -7.61 -2.07
N ASP A 50 1.88 -7.76 -1.47
CA ASP A 50 1.52 -7.07 -0.22
C ASP A 50 2.45 -7.49 0.93
N GLY A 51 3.05 -6.50 1.59
CA GLY A 51 3.95 -6.70 2.73
C GLY A 51 5.34 -7.24 2.39
N LEU A 52 5.74 -7.33 1.11
CA LEU A 52 7.06 -7.81 0.68
C LEU A 52 8.08 -6.66 0.60
N GLY A 53 8.41 -6.02 1.71
CA GLY A 53 9.46 -4.99 1.76
C GLY A 53 10.87 -5.54 1.56
N MET A 54 11.85 -4.63 1.48
CA MET A 54 13.25 -5.02 1.32
C MET A 54 13.77 -5.91 2.46
N ALA A 55 13.31 -5.67 3.70
CA ALA A 55 13.67 -6.51 4.84
C ALA A 55 13.18 -7.96 4.69
N GLN A 56 12.00 -8.18 4.09
CA GLN A 56 11.44 -9.50 3.86
C GLN A 56 12.22 -10.29 2.78
N LEU A 57 13.00 -9.62 1.93
CA LEU A 57 13.89 -10.28 0.98
C LEU A 57 15.04 -11.06 1.63
N GLU A 58 15.34 -10.78 2.90
CA GLU A 58 16.33 -11.57 3.67
C GLU A 58 15.82 -12.97 4.05
N HIS A 59 14.52 -13.23 3.90
CA HIS A 59 13.96 -14.55 4.16
C HIS A 59 14.60 -15.63 3.24
N PRO A 60 14.90 -16.85 3.75
CA PRO A 60 15.53 -17.90 2.97
C PRO A 60 14.81 -18.21 1.64
N ASP A 61 13.48 -18.22 1.64
CA ASP A 61 12.65 -18.52 0.47
C ASP A 61 12.47 -17.33 -0.50
N ALA A 62 13.08 -16.17 -0.23
CA ALA A 62 13.01 -14.99 -1.10
C ALA A 62 14.10 -14.95 -2.20
N GLY A 63 14.78 -16.05 -2.48
CA GLY A 63 15.91 -16.13 -3.41
C GLY A 63 15.62 -15.55 -4.80
N VAL A 64 14.47 -15.86 -5.37
CA VAL A 64 14.06 -15.38 -6.70
C VAL A 64 13.88 -13.86 -6.72
N PHE A 65 13.34 -13.28 -5.67
CA PHE A 65 13.15 -11.82 -5.59
C PHE A 65 14.51 -11.10 -5.50
N ARG A 66 15.47 -11.65 -4.74
CA ARG A 66 16.85 -11.12 -4.71
C ARG A 66 17.52 -11.16 -6.07
N THR A 67 17.28 -12.23 -6.84
CA THR A 67 17.83 -12.37 -8.20
C THR A 67 17.20 -11.38 -9.18
N SER A 68 15.91 -11.09 -9.03
CA SER A 68 15.14 -10.15 -9.86
C SER A 68 15.24 -8.70 -9.39
N LEU A 69 15.91 -8.44 -8.25
CA LEU A 69 15.98 -7.10 -7.67
C LEU A 69 16.78 -6.15 -8.58
N PHE A 70 16.10 -5.12 -9.06
CA PHE A 70 16.72 -4.04 -9.82
C PHE A 70 17.21 -2.92 -8.90
N ARG A 71 16.36 -2.48 -7.95
CA ARG A 71 16.69 -1.51 -6.91
C ARG A 71 15.61 -1.44 -5.83
N SER A 72 15.88 -0.70 -4.76
CA SER A 72 14.87 -0.31 -3.77
C SER A 72 14.06 0.90 -4.26
N LEU A 73 12.79 0.93 -3.90
CA LEU A 73 11.89 2.09 -3.98
C LEU A 73 11.40 2.44 -2.58
N GLU A 74 10.65 3.53 -2.48
CA GLU A 74 10.02 3.98 -1.25
C GLU A 74 8.50 3.89 -1.36
N ALA A 75 7.87 3.20 -0.41
CA ALA A 75 6.43 3.21 -0.23
C ALA A 75 5.96 4.61 0.20
N PRO A 76 4.74 5.04 -0.15
CA PRO A 76 4.19 6.31 0.32
C PRO A 76 3.88 6.25 1.82
N PHE A 77 3.88 7.41 2.49
CA PHE A 77 3.43 7.51 3.88
C PHE A 77 1.91 7.80 3.95
N PRO A 78 1.19 7.18 4.92
CA PRO A 78 1.63 6.03 5.73
C PRO A 78 1.81 4.77 4.90
N THR A 79 2.74 3.92 5.33
CA THR A 79 3.10 2.66 4.66
C THR A 79 2.02 1.61 4.89
N THR A 80 0.88 1.77 4.23
CA THR A 80 -0.32 0.94 4.42
C THR A 80 -1.02 0.63 3.11
N THR A 81 -1.59 -0.56 2.98
CA THR A 81 -2.19 -1.12 1.76
C THR A 81 -3.15 -0.15 1.08
N SER A 82 -4.11 0.43 1.82
CA SER A 82 -5.12 1.32 1.22
C SER A 82 -4.53 2.59 0.60
N VAL A 83 -3.45 3.12 1.17
CA VAL A 83 -2.73 4.30 0.66
C VAL A 83 -1.90 3.93 -0.56
N SER A 84 -1.11 2.88 -0.48
CA SER A 84 -0.26 2.42 -1.58
C SER A 84 -1.06 1.95 -2.79
N LEU A 85 -2.16 1.19 -2.59
CA LEU A 85 -3.05 0.80 -3.70
C LEU A 85 -3.77 2.01 -4.32
N SER A 86 -4.08 3.06 -3.53
CA SER A 86 -4.60 4.31 -4.07
C SER A 86 -3.55 5.06 -4.90
N THR A 87 -2.28 5.02 -4.48
CA THR A 87 -1.14 5.52 -5.28
C THR A 87 -1.03 4.75 -6.60
N VAL A 88 -1.12 3.41 -6.59
CA VAL A 88 -1.16 2.59 -7.82
C VAL A 88 -2.34 2.97 -8.71
N ALA A 89 -3.52 3.15 -8.14
CA ALA A 89 -4.73 3.44 -8.89
C ALA A 89 -4.77 4.85 -9.52
N THR A 90 -3.90 5.76 -9.07
CA THR A 90 -3.95 7.16 -9.48
C THR A 90 -2.66 7.69 -10.09
N ALA A 91 -1.52 7.06 -9.87
CA ALA A 91 -0.18 7.61 -10.09
C ALA A 91 -0.01 8.98 -9.40
N LEU A 92 -0.56 9.14 -8.19
CA LEU A 92 -0.49 10.35 -7.37
C LEU A 92 0.01 10.02 -5.97
N SER A 93 0.59 11.02 -5.28
CA SER A 93 0.96 10.95 -3.87
C SER A 93 -0.27 10.96 -2.95
N PRO A 94 -0.16 10.50 -1.69
CA PRO A 94 -1.24 10.57 -0.71
C PRO A 94 -1.80 11.97 -0.50
N SER A 95 -0.95 13.00 -0.53
CA SER A 95 -1.36 14.41 -0.50
C SER A 95 -2.35 14.77 -1.61
N ARG A 96 -2.27 14.10 -2.76
CA ARG A 96 -3.07 14.41 -3.94
C ARG A 96 -4.25 13.47 -4.16
N HIS A 97 -4.16 12.20 -3.76
CA HIS A 97 -5.30 11.27 -3.89
C HIS A 97 -6.19 11.23 -2.66
N GLY A 98 -5.77 11.80 -1.50
CA GLY A 98 -6.60 11.98 -0.32
C GLY A 98 -6.88 10.72 0.50
N GLN A 99 -6.21 9.60 0.22
CA GLN A 99 -6.18 8.44 1.10
C GLN A 99 -4.95 8.56 1.99
N VAL A 100 -5.15 8.69 3.29
CA VAL A 100 -4.10 9.11 4.23
C VAL A 100 -3.91 8.13 5.40
N ALA A 101 -4.69 7.03 5.47
CA ALA A 101 -4.58 6.04 6.53
C ALA A 101 -5.41 4.77 6.25
N HIS A 102 -5.13 3.69 6.98
CA HIS A 102 -5.99 2.51 7.09
C HIS A 102 -7.29 2.80 7.86
N LEU A 103 -7.17 3.36 9.06
CA LEU A 103 -8.29 3.95 9.78
C LEU A 103 -8.29 5.45 9.51
N ALA A 104 -9.11 5.92 8.58
CA ALA A 104 -9.15 7.32 8.17
C ALA A 104 -10.37 8.04 8.76
N TRP A 105 -10.17 9.26 9.22
CA TRP A 105 -11.28 10.12 9.61
C TRP A 105 -11.90 10.78 8.39
N TYR A 106 -13.21 10.69 8.29
CA TYR A 106 -14.02 11.34 7.25
C TYR A 106 -14.88 12.41 7.88
N PRO A 107 -14.53 13.72 7.73
CA PRO A 107 -15.26 14.83 8.34
C PRO A 107 -16.73 14.89 7.94
N ASP A 108 -17.05 14.58 6.70
CA ASP A 108 -18.41 14.65 6.14
C ASP A 108 -19.42 13.76 6.88
N VAL A 109 -18.94 12.69 7.48
CA VAL A 109 -19.78 11.75 8.25
C VAL A 109 -19.37 11.70 9.73
N ASP A 110 -18.32 12.45 10.13
CA ASP A 110 -17.71 12.49 11.46
C ASP A 110 -17.41 11.10 12.05
N LEU A 111 -16.84 10.23 11.22
CA LEU A 111 -16.51 8.85 11.57
C LEU A 111 -15.06 8.51 11.22
N VAL A 112 -14.43 7.67 12.05
CA VAL A 112 -13.21 6.94 11.72
C VAL A 112 -13.59 5.63 11.03
N VAL A 113 -13.14 5.46 9.81
CA VAL A 113 -13.53 4.38 8.90
C VAL A 113 -12.34 3.49 8.57
N ASN A 114 -12.52 2.18 8.71
CA ASN A 114 -11.62 1.20 8.12
C ASN A 114 -11.77 1.22 6.61
N THR A 115 -10.78 1.73 5.90
CA THR A 115 -10.83 1.99 4.46
C THR A 115 -10.84 0.74 3.58
N LEU A 116 -10.43 -0.42 4.12
CA LEU A 116 -10.51 -1.69 3.40
C LEU A 116 -11.95 -2.23 3.36
N LYS A 117 -12.67 -2.08 4.48
CA LYS A 117 -14.00 -2.72 4.71
C LYS A 117 -15.16 -1.74 4.69
N TRP A 118 -14.90 -0.43 4.79
CA TRP A 118 -15.92 0.63 4.93
C TRP A 118 -16.85 0.42 6.11
N VAL A 119 -16.25 0.10 7.22
CA VAL A 119 -16.92 -0.03 8.52
C VAL A 119 -16.25 0.88 9.54
N THR A 120 -16.99 1.25 10.60
CA THR A 120 -16.42 1.92 11.76
C THR A 120 -15.45 1.00 12.51
N VAL A 121 -14.71 1.52 13.48
CA VAL A 121 -13.86 0.72 14.38
C VAL A 121 -14.66 -0.29 15.22
N THR A 122 -15.98 -0.11 15.35
CA THR A 122 -16.90 -1.04 16.01
C THR A 122 -17.53 -2.07 15.06
N GLY A 123 -17.26 -1.95 13.74
CA GLY A 123 -17.76 -2.87 12.72
C GLY A 123 -19.08 -2.45 12.07
N ASP A 124 -19.61 -1.26 12.40
CA ASP A 124 -20.84 -0.75 11.80
C ASP A 124 -20.59 -0.28 10.37
N HIS A 125 -21.49 -0.61 9.44
CA HIS A 125 -21.38 -0.20 8.03
C HIS A 125 -21.48 1.34 7.90
N VAL A 126 -20.56 1.91 7.13
CA VAL A 126 -20.55 3.36 6.82
C VAL A 126 -21.24 3.60 5.49
N PRO A 127 -22.38 4.32 5.45
CA PRO A 127 -23.05 4.71 4.21
C PRO A 127 -22.29 5.87 3.55
N TYR A 128 -21.29 5.56 2.76
CA TYR A 128 -20.45 6.52 2.07
C TYR A 128 -20.36 6.21 0.58
N ASP A 129 -20.40 7.23 -0.28
CA ASP A 129 -20.14 7.07 -1.71
C ASP A 129 -18.63 6.95 -1.98
N TYR A 130 -18.10 5.75 -1.79
CA TYR A 130 -16.70 5.46 -2.09
C TYR A 130 -16.38 5.49 -3.59
N GLY A 131 -17.39 5.61 -4.46
CA GLY A 131 -17.17 5.87 -5.90
C GLY A 131 -16.51 7.22 -6.17
N GLY A 132 -16.64 8.20 -5.25
CA GLY A 132 -15.97 9.49 -5.26
C GLY A 132 -14.66 9.54 -4.46
N LEU A 133 -14.18 8.41 -3.93
CA LEU A 133 -13.06 8.36 -3.01
C LEU A 133 -11.74 8.89 -3.59
N LEU A 134 -11.46 8.56 -4.84
CA LEU A 134 -10.24 8.94 -5.54
C LEU A 134 -10.52 10.01 -6.61
N PRO A 135 -9.52 10.85 -6.94
CA PRO A 135 -9.59 11.80 -8.04
C PRO A 135 -9.99 11.16 -9.37
N ARG A 136 -10.64 11.95 -10.23
CA ARG A 136 -11.03 11.53 -11.58
C ARG A 136 -10.39 12.42 -12.64
N PRO A 137 -9.94 11.85 -13.76
CA PRO A 137 -9.82 10.42 -14.05
C PRO A 137 -8.68 9.78 -13.22
N ASN A 138 -8.88 8.54 -12.74
CA ASN A 138 -7.81 7.74 -12.15
C ASN A 138 -6.91 7.14 -13.26
N LEU A 139 -5.87 6.37 -12.90
CA LEU A 139 -4.96 5.72 -13.86
C LEU A 139 -5.71 4.84 -14.88
N TRP A 140 -6.61 3.99 -14.39
CA TRP A 140 -7.33 3.04 -15.24
C TRP A 140 -8.22 3.74 -16.26
N GLU A 141 -8.91 4.81 -15.86
CA GLU A 141 -9.73 5.64 -16.75
C GLU A 141 -8.87 6.38 -17.79
N ARG A 142 -7.66 6.84 -17.41
CA ARG A 142 -6.74 7.49 -18.35
C ARG A 142 -6.17 6.50 -19.37
N LEU A 143 -5.77 5.29 -18.93
CA LEU A 143 -5.32 4.22 -19.83
C LEU A 143 -6.41 3.86 -20.86
N ARG A 144 -7.66 3.68 -20.39
CA ARG A 144 -8.80 3.44 -21.32
C ARG A 144 -9.02 4.57 -22.31
N LYS A 145 -8.91 5.81 -21.87
CA LYS A 145 -9.02 6.98 -22.76
C LYS A 145 -7.92 7.00 -23.82
N ALA A 146 -6.75 6.46 -23.51
CA ALA A 146 -5.64 6.29 -24.45
C ALA A 146 -5.79 5.06 -25.37
N GLY A 147 -6.91 4.32 -25.29
CA GLY A 147 -7.16 3.13 -26.11
C GLY A 147 -6.54 1.83 -25.58
N LEU A 148 -6.06 1.83 -24.33
CA LEU A 148 -5.45 0.70 -23.67
C LEU A 148 -6.49 -0.06 -22.80
N GLU A 149 -6.21 -1.31 -22.48
CA GLU A 149 -7.07 -2.14 -21.62
C GLU A 149 -6.39 -2.41 -20.27
N PRO A 150 -6.73 -1.65 -19.22
CA PRO A 150 -6.27 -1.97 -17.86
C PRO A 150 -7.09 -3.14 -17.28
N ILE A 151 -6.38 -4.11 -16.69
CA ILE A 151 -6.97 -5.30 -16.07
C ILE A 151 -6.35 -5.50 -14.70
N THR A 152 -7.16 -5.87 -13.71
CA THR A 152 -6.66 -6.28 -12.38
C THR A 152 -6.92 -7.75 -12.18
N VAL A 153 -5.87 -8.52 -11.82
CA VAL A 153 -5.94 -9.94 -11.48
C VAL A 153 -5.75 -10.08 -9.97
N GLN A 154 -6.75 -10.58 -9.26
CA GLN A 154 -6.77 -10.58 -7.79
C GLN A 154 -7.52 -11.81 -7.26
N PRO A 155 -7.34 -12.14 -5.96
CA PRO A 155 -8.24 -13.10 -5.31
C PRO A 155 -9.70 -12.72 -5.53
N ARG A 156 -10.51 -13.69 -5.97
CA ARG A 156 -11.90 -13.49 -6.37
C ARG A 156 -12.76 -12.84 -5.29
N ASP A 157 -12.48 -13.14 -4.03
CA ASP A 157 -13.23 -12.61 -2.89
C ASP A 157 -13.13 -11.09 -2.75
N PHE A 158 -12.11 -10.46 -3.37
CA PHE A 158 -11.97 -9.01 -3.34
C PHE A 158 -12.87 -8.27 -4.33
N GLN A 159 -13.48 -8.97 -5.30
CA GLN A 159 -14.31 -8.36 -6.35
C GLN A 159 -15.41 -7.42 -5.83
N THR A 160 -16.00 -7.78 -4.71
CA THR A 160 -17.12 -7.03 -4.11
C THR A 160 -16.70 -6.10 -2.98
N SER A 161 -15.41 -6.08 -2.62
CA SER A 161 -14.95 -5.23 -1.51
C SER A 161 -15.13 -3.75 -1.86
N PRO A 162 -15.49 -2.90 -0.88
CA PRO A 162 -15.63 -1.47 -1.09
C PRO A 162 -14.36 -0.83 -1.66
N LEU A 163 -13.19 -1.18 -1.13
CA LEU A 163 -11.91 -0.66 -1.60
C LEU A 163 -11.70 -1.02 -3.08
N THR A 164 -11.87 -2.29 -3.47
CA THR A 164 -11.71 -2.73 -4.88
C THR A 164 -12.60 -1.92 -5.82
N ARG A 165 -13.87 -1.72 -5.46
CA ARG A 165 -14.81 -0.92 -6.26
C ARG A 165 -14.39 0.55 -6.40
N ALA A 166 -13.78 1.10 -5.36
CA ALA A 166 -13.32 2.49 -5.37
C ALA A 166 -12.07 2.67 -6.23
N ILE A 167 -11.02 1.85 -5.97
CA ILE A 167 -9.69 2.07 -6.53
C ILE A 167 -9.52 1.51 -7.94
N TYR A 168 -10.23 0.43 -8.33
CA TYR A 168 -10.11 -0.17 -9.67
C TYR A 168 -11.22 0.22 -10.63
N ARG A 169 -11.93 1.32 -10.34
CA ARG A 169 -12.92 1.88 -11.29
C ARG A 169 -12.26 2.18 -12.63
N GLY A 170 -12.77 1.58 -13.70
CA GLY A 170 -12.21 1.70 -15.05
C GLY A 170 -11.33 0.52 -15.47
N ALA A 171 -10.82 -0.30 -14.56
CA ALA A 171 -10.17 -1.55 -14.90
C ALA A 171 -11.19 -2.69 -15.02
N ARG A 172 -10.85 -3.69 -15.85
CA ARG A 172 -11.55 -4.98 -15.86
C ARG A 172 -11.03 -5.81 -14.66
N PHE A 173 -11.93 -6.41 -13.91
CA PHE A 173 -11.56 -7.31 -12.81
C PHE A 173 -11.54 -8.77 -13.29
N GLU A 174 -10.43 -9.46 -13.05
CA GLU A 174 -10.26 -10.90 -13.27
C GLU A 174 -10.00 -11.56 -11.92
N GLY A 175 -10.87 -12.49 -11.51
CA GLY A 175 -10.81 -13.13 -10.20
C GLY A 175 -10.14 -14.49 -10.25
N ALA A 176 -9.11 -14.70 -9.43
CA ALA A 176 -8.40 -15.96 -9.28
C ALA A 176 -8.82 -16.68 -7.99
N TRP A 177 -8.87 -18.02 -8.02
CA TRP A 177 -9.21 -18.84 -6.86
C TRP A 177 -8.01 -19.24 -6.01
N ASN A 178 -6.83 -19.31 -6.62
CA ASN A 178 -5.59 -19.77 -6.01
C ASN A 178 -4.37 -19.16 -6.71
N ALA A 179 -3.17 -19.52 -6.27
CA ALA A 179 -1.91 -19.00 -6.82
C ALA A 179 -1.68 -19.41 -8.29
N GLU A 180 -2.07 -20.62 -8.69
CA GLU A 180 -1.95 -21.12 -10.08
C GLU A 180 -2.86 -20.29 -11.00
N ASP A 181 -4.11 -20.06 -10.61
CA ASP A 181 -5.04 -19.22 -11.36
C ASP A 181 -4.54 -17.77 -11.50
N LEU A 182 -3.85 -17.22 -10.47
CA LEU A 182 -3.22 -15.90 -10.57
C LEU A 182 -2.16 -15.86 -11.67
N VAL A 183 -1.31 -16.89 -11.72
CA VAL A 183 -0.26 -17.02 -12.76
C VAL A 183 -0.92 -17.16 -14.12
N ASP A 184 -1.81 -18.13 -14.29
CA ASP A 184 -2.45 -18.44 -15.56
C ASP A 184 -3.21 -17.24 -16.14
N ALA A 185 -4.07 -16.62 -15.32
CA ALA A 185 -4.81 -15.43 -15.75
C ALA A 185 -3.87 -14.27 -16.13
N THR A 186 -2.81 -14.04 -15.36
CA THR A 186 -1.83 -12.97 -15.64
C THR A 186 -1.13 -13.21 -16.98
N VAL A 187 -0.64 -14.41 -17.21
CA VAL A 187 0.06 -14.77 -18.45
C VAL A 187 -0.86 -14.72 -19.67
N ASP A 188 -2.05 -15.32 -19.58
CA ASP A 188 -3.03 -15.33 -20.67
C ASP A 188 -3.47 -13.91 -21.06
N LEU A 189 -3.64 -13.05 -20.08
CA LEU A 189 -4.01 -11.65 -20.32
C LEU A 189 -2.83 -10.85 -20.92
N ALA A 190 -1.59 -11.19 -20.60
CA ALA A 190 -0.41 -10.51 -21.12
C ALA A 190 -0.14 -10.78 -22.62
N VAL A 191 -0.77 -11.79 -23.21
CA VAL A 191 -0.60 -12.14 -24.65
C VAL A 191 -1.12 -11.02 -25.57
N VAL A 192 -2.11 -10.25 -25.12
CA VAL A 192 -2.76 -9.23 -25.97
C VAL A 192 -2.04 -7.88 -25.79
N PRO A 193 -1.52 -7.28 -26.88
CA PRO A 193 -0.88 -5.97 -26.83
C PRO A 193 -1.80 -4.85 -26.31
N GLY A 194 -1.21 -3.82 -25.74
CA GLY A 194 -1.95 -2.64 -25.27
C GLY A 194 -2.61 -2.80 -23.91
N ARG A 195 -2.12 -3.73 -23.08
CA ARG A 195 -2.65 -3.98 -21.74
C ARG A 195 -1.70 -3.54 -20.62
N LEU A 196 -2.30 -3.04 -19.54
CA LEU A 196 -1.67 -3.06 -18.22
C LEU A 196 -2.37 -4.14 -17.39
N VAL A 197 -1.67 -5.23 -17.10
CA VAL A 197 -2.15 -6.31 -16.25
C VAL A 197 -1.57 -6.10 -14.85
N PHE A 198 -2.40 -5.68 -13.90
CA PHE A 198 -2.03 -5.48 -12.50
C PHE A 198 -2.42 -6.72 -11.69
N THR A 199 -1.43 -7.44 -11.17
CA THR A 199 -1.65 -8.64 -10.36
C THR A 199 -1.32 -8.35 -8.91
N TYR A 200 -2.29 -8.60 -8.01
CA TYR A 200 -2.14 -8.35 -6.58
C TYR A 200 -2.07 -9.66 -5.79
N VAL A 201 -1.01 -9.80 -4.98
CA VAL A 201 -0.67 -11.00 -4.22
C VAL A 201 -0.64 -10.68 -2.72
N PRO A 202 -1.68 -11.03 -1.91
CA PRO A 202 -1.81 -10.60 -0.51
C PRO A 202 -1.12 -11.50 0.52
N PHE A 203 -0.45 -12.58 0.11
CA PHE A 203 -0.18 -13.70 1.00
C PHE A 203 0.86 -13.40 2.09
N VAL A 204 1.89 -12.61 1.77
CA VAL A 204 3.00 -12.32 2.70
C VAL A 204 2.52 -11.45 3.85
N ASP A 205 1.76 -10.40 3.55
CA ASP A 205 1.18 -9.50 4.55
C ASP A 205 0.23 -10.25 5.50
N VAL A 206 -0.70 -11.02 4.94
CA VAL A 206 -1.67 -11.80 5.73
C VAL A 206 -0.95 -12.78 6.67
N ALA A 207 0.05 -13.50 6.19
CA ALA A 207 0.81 -14.44 7.01
C ALA A 207 1.63 -13.73 8.08
N GLY A 208 2.26 -12.60 7.75
CA GLY A 208 2.97 -11.76 8.71
C GLY A 208 2.07 -11.26 9.82
N HIS A 209 0.91 -10.71 9.47
CA HIS A 209 -0.07 -10.21 10.44
C HIS A 209 -0.60 -11.30 11.38
N VAL A 210 -0.90 -12.48 10.86
CA VAL A 210 -1.55 -13.55 11.65
C VAL A 210 -0.56 -14.37 12.44
N SER A 211 0.55 -14.78 11.82
CA SER A 211 1.46 -15.80 12.37
C SER A 211 2.85 -15.25 12.72
N GLY A 212 3.25 -14.08 12.16
CA GLY A 212 4.59 -13.50 12.35
C GLY A 212 5.61 -14.03 11.35
N GLN A 213 6.69 -13.28 11.16
CA GLN A 213 7.69 -13.51 10.11
C GLN A 213 8.54 -14.77 10.34
N GLY A 214 8.66 -15.25 11.60
CA GLY A 214 9.37 -16.47 11.94
C GLY A 214 8.54 -17.75 11.80
N SER A 215 7.30 -17.70 11.32
CA SER A 215 6.38 -18.84 11.25
C SER A 215 6.52 -19.66 9.97
N GLU A 216 6.06 -20.92 10.01
CA GLU A 216 5.98 -21.77 8.79
C GLU A 216 4.91 -21.28 7.82
N GLU A 217 3.85 -20.64 8.34
CA GLU A 217 2.82 -19.98 7.51
C GLU A 217 3.42 -18.84 6.70
N PHE A 218 4.30 -18.03 7.30
CA PHE A 218 5.01 -16.97 6.58
C PHE A 218 5.97 -17.54 5.52
N ALA A 219 6.73 -18.58 5.86
CA ALA A 219 7.59 -19.28 4.91
C ALA A 219 6.77 -19.87 3.75
N THR A 220 5.60 -20.43 4.03
CA THR A 220 4.68 -20.94 2.99
C THR A 220 4.15 -19.83 2.09
N ALA A 221 3.77 -18.68 2.66
CA ALA A 221 3.35 -17.51 1.89
C ALA A 221 4.48 -16.95 1.01
N MET A 222 5.71 -16.92 1.52
CA MET A 222 6.90 -16.50 0.78
C MET A 222 7.18 -17.42 -0.40
N ARG A 223 7.12 -18.77 -0.21
CA ARG A 223 7.26 -19.75 -1.29
C ARG A 223 6.15 -19.62 -2.34
N ALA A 224 4.90 -19.36 -1.91
CA ALA A 224 3.79 -19.13 -2.83
C ALA A 224 4.01 -17.86 -3.67
N ALA A 225 4.44 -16.76 -3.06
CA ALA A 225 4.76 -15.52 -3.75
C ALA A 225 5.93 -15.72 -4.74
N ALA A 226 6.98 -16.44 -4.35
CA ALA A 226 8.11 -16.80 -5.21
C ALA A 226 7.65 -17.64 -6.42
N THR A 227 6.81 -18.64 -6.20
CA THR A 227 6.25 -19.48 -7.27
C THR A 227 5.40 -18.67 -8.26
N ILE A 228 4.62 -17.69 -7.78
CA ILE A 228 3.85 -16.80 -8.65
C ILE A 228 4.79 -15.97 -9.52
N TRP A 229 5.81 -15.36 -8.93
CA TRP A 229 6.79 -14.56 -9.68
C TRP A 229 7.49 -15.37 -10.76
N GLU A 230 8.06 -16.54 -10.41
CA GLU A 230 8.73 -17.46 -11.35
C GLU A 230 7.78 -17.97 -12.43
N GLY A 231 6.55 -18.32 -12.04
CA GLY A 231 5.53 -18.81 -12.96
C GLY A 231 5.14 -17.80 -14.02
N ILE A 232 5.03 -16.50 -13.65
CA ILE A 232 4.78 -15.43 -14.59
C ILE A 232 6.03 -15.16 -15.44
N ALA A 233 7.20 -14.98 -14.81
CA ALA A 233 8.44 -14.63 -15.50
C ALA A 233 8.83 -15.66 -16.56
N SER A 234 8.71 -16.96 -16.24
CA SER A 234 9.08 -18.05 -17.16
C SER A 234 8.10 -18.24 -18.34
N ARG A 235 6.89 -17.70 -18.24
CA ARG A 235 5.82 -17.88 -19.24
C ARG A 235 5.40 -16.55 -19.90
N LEU A 236 6.06 -15.44 -19.58
CA LEU A 236 5.70 -14.13 -20.12
C LEU A 236 5.84 -14.13 -21.65
N PRO A 237 4.80 -13.68 -22.40
CA PRO A 237 4.87 -13.66 -23.85
C PRO A 237 5.86 -12.60 -24.36
N PRO A 238 6.48 -12.83 -25.56
CA PRO A 238 7.29 -11.82 -26.21
C PRO A 238 6.54 -10.49 -26.38
N GLY A 239 7.21 -9.36 -26.12
CA GLY A 239 6.62 -8.03 -26.19
C GLY A 239 5.92 -7.56 -24.89
N ALA A 240 5.82 -8.42 -23.88
CA ALA A 240 5.40 -8.02 -22.55
C ALA A 240 6.61 -7.76 -21.64
N ALA A 241 6.49 -6.79 -20.73
CA ALA A 241 7.49 -6.52 -19.68
C ALA A 241 6.89 -6.84 -18.30
N LEU A 242 7.68 -7.54 -17.48
CA LEU A 242 7.33 -7.89 -16.11
C LEU A 242 8.00 -6.94 -15.13
N VAL A 243 7.20 -6.32 -14.28
CA VAL A 243 7.61 -5.43 -13.20
C VAL A 243 6.99 -5.91 -11.90
N GLY A 244 7.78 -6.04 -10.85
CA GLY A 244 7.30 -6.41 -9.53
C GLY A 244 7.64 -5.33 -8.49
N THR A 245 6.80 -5.20 -7.46
CA THR A 245 7.04 -4.33 -6.31
C THR A 245 6.21 -4.78 -5.12
N ALA A 246 6.30 -4.04 -4.02
CA ALA A 246 5.41 -4.17 -2.87
C ALA A 246 4.77 -2.82 -2.55
N ASP A 247 3.74 -2.85 -1.72
CA ASP A 247 3.06 -1.65 -1.22
C ASP A 247 3.70 -1.09 0.06
N HIS A 248 4.27 -1.96 0.90
CA HIS A 248 5.04 -1.66 2.11
C HIS A 248 5.81 -2.91 2.57
N GLY A 249 6.61 -2.76 3.60
CA GLY A 249 7.17 -3.88 4.34
C GLY A 249 6.49 -4.07 5.69
N LEU A 250 7.01 -4.99 6.51
CA LEU A 250 6.42 -5.42 7.77
C LEU A 250 7.43 -5.34 8.92
N VAL A 251 6.93 -4.93 10.10
CA VAL A 251 7.68 -4.98 11.37
C VAL A 251 6.96 -5.94 12.33
N GLU A 252 7.67 -6.96 12.81
CA GLU A 252 7.15 -7.84 13.84
C GLU A 252 7.28 -7.17 15.22
N ILE A 253 6.18 -7.15 15.99
CA ILE A 253 6.11 -6.48 17.30
C ILE A 253 5.81 -7.50 18.38
N ALA A 254 6.71 -7.59 19.36
CA ALA A 254 6.50 -8.47 20.50
C ALA A 254 5.32 -7.99 21.37
N GLU A 255 4.65 -8.91 22.06
CA GLU A 255 3.48 -8.55 22.89
C GLU A 255 3.81 -7.51 23.97
N ALA A 256 5.05 -7.53 24.49
CA ALA A 256 5.52 -6.59 25.51
C ALA A 256 5.69 -5.15 24.97
N ASP A 257 5.87 -5.01 23.64
CA ASP A 257 6.16 -3.74 22.97
C ASP A 257 4.89 -3.13 22.33
N LYS A 258 3.73 -3.74 22.58
CA LYS A 258 2.42 -3.22 22.18
C LYS A 258 1.89 -2.27 23.26
N VAL A 259 1.91 -0.98 22.97
CA VAL A 259 1.45 0.06 23.90
C VAL A 259 -0.05 0.29 23.75
N LEU A 260 -0.82 -0.26 24.68
CA LEU A 260 -2.27 -0.11 24.72
C LEU A 260 -2.65 1.22 25.39
N ILE A 261 -3.29 2.12 24.68
CA ILE A 261 -3.79 3.39 25.24
C ILE A 261 -5.08 3.12 26.01
N ARG A 262 -5.00 3.07 27.33
CA ARG A 262 -6.12 2.78 28.25
C ARG A 262 -6.41 3.90 29.24
N ASP A 263 -5.50 4.86 29.37
CA ASP A 263 -5.65 5.98 30.30
C ASP A 263 -6.76 6.90 29.81
N ARG A 264 -7.78 7.09 30.66
CA ARG A 264 -8.97 7.86 30.36
C ARG A 264 -8.70 9.36 30.16
N ARG A 265 -7.54 9.86 30.58
CA ARG A 265 -7.16 11.27 30.32
C ARG A 265 -7.10 11.57 28.82
N PHE A 266 -6.88 10.54 27.96
CA PHE A 266 -6.84 10.65 26.52
C PHE A 266 -8.20 10.41 25.82
N ASP A 267 -9.28 10.19 26.57
CA ASP A 267 -10.62 9.97 25.98
C ASP A 267 -11.12 11.19 25.18
N GLY A 268 -10.53 12.38 25.41
CA GLY A 268 -10.82 13.61 24.65
C GLY A 268 -10.09 13.73 23.32
N LEU A 269 -9.13 12.84 23.02
CA LEU A 269 -8.43 12.82 21.74
C LEU A 269 -9.19 11.98 20.72
N ARG A 270 -9.14 12.39 19.43
CA ARG A 270 -9.54 11.52 18.33
C ARG A 270 -8.33 10.77 17.82
N PHE A 271 -8.51 9.48 17.61
CA PHE A 271 -7.50 8.56 17.10
C PHE A 271 -7.91 7.99 15.75
N ALA A 272 -7.00 7.99 14.79
CA ALA A 272 -7.11 7.33 13.49
C ALA A 272 -5.70 6.88 13.04
N GLY A 273 -5.51 6.51 11.80
CA GLY A 273 -4.19 6.13 11.29
C GLY A 273 -3.92 4.63 11.34
N ASP A 274 -2.69 4.32 11.61
CA ASP A 274 -2.12 2.98 11.68
C ASP A 274 -1.34 2.81 13.00
N PRO A 275 -1.16 1.59 13.53
CA PRO A 275 -0.49 1.38 14.83
C PRO A 275 0.97 1.88 14.89
N ARG A 276 1.58 2.14 13.75
CA ARG A 276 2.95 2.66 13.63
C ARG A 276 3.00 4.16 13.33
N GLY A 277 1.86 4.74 12.89
CA GLY A 277 1.67 6.16 12.60
C GLY A 277 0.26 6.59 12.97
N VAL A 278 0.04 6.95 14.23
CA VAL A 278 -1.29 7.29 14.77
C VAL A 278 -1.63 8.74 14.49
N HIS A 279 -2.71 8.97 13.77
CA HIS A 279 -3.27 10.31 13.54
C HIS A 279 -4.01 10.80 14.77
N LEU A 280 -3.75 12.05 15.17
CA LEU A 280 -4.26 12.64 16.40
C LEU A 280 -4.90 14.01 16.15
N TRP A 281 -6.02 14.25 16.84
CA TRP A 281 -6.69 15.54 16.95
C TRP A 281 -7.07 15.79 18.40
N GLY A 282 -6.88 17.00 18.88
CA GLY A 282 -7.30 17.43 20.22
C GLY A 282 -6.35 18.39 20.91
N ASP A 283 -6.42 18.47 22.23
CA ASP A 283 -5.62 19.39 23.03
C ASP A 283 -4.12 19.14 22.87
N PRO A 284 -3.31 20.15 22.50
CA PRO A 284 -1.87 19.97 22.27
C PRO A 284 -1.13 19.44 23.50
N GLY A 285 -1.52 19.82 24.72
CA GLY A 285 -0.87 19.31 25.93
C GLY A 285 -1.12 17.81 26.13
N LEU A 286 -2.33 17.33 25.78
CA LEU A 286 -2.62 15.88 25.81
C LEU A 286 -1.86 15.11 24.71
N LEU A 287 -1.61 15.74 23.56
CA LEU A 287 -0.79 15.13 22.51
C LEU A 287 0.65 14.95 22.98
N ASP A 288 1.24 15.99 23.59
CA ASP A 288 2.59 15.95 24.15
C ASP A 288 2.70 14.90 25.28
N ASP A 289 1.74 14.88 26.21
CA ASP A 289 1.67 13.87 27.28
C ASP A 289 1.59 12.43 26.73
N LEU A 290 0.83 12.24 25.64
CA LEU A 290 0.71 10.93 25.00
C LEU A 290 2.04 10.51 24.33
N ALA A 291 2.69 11.44 23.65
CA ALA A 291 3.98 11.18 23.00
C ALA A 291 5.05 10.82 24.04
N GLU A 292 5.11 11.55 25.16
CA GLU A 292 6.02 11.22 26.27
C GLU A 292 5.70 9.83 26.86
N LEU A 293 4.42 9.51 27.07
CA LEU A 293 4.00 8.22 27.63
C LEU A 293 4.45 7.04 26.78
N VAL A 294 4.36 7.15 25.44
CA VAL A 294 4.69 6.05 24.53
C VAL A 294 6.14 6.12 24.01
N GLY A 295 6.86 7.20 24.32
CA GLY A 295 8.20 7.45 23.80
C GLY A 295 8.24 7.67 22.28
N GLY A 296 7.12 8.12 21.68
CA GLY A 296 6.98 8.37 20.25
C GLY A 296 7.28 9.82 19.86
N GLU A 297 7.30 10.09 18.57
CA GLU A 297 7.55 11.42 18.00
C GLU A 297 6.29 12.00 17.37
N LEU A 298 5.93 13.24 17.75
CA LEU A 298 4.87 14.00 17.11
C LEU A 298 5.39 14.77 15.91
N VAL A 299 4.87 14.46 14.72
CA VAL A 299 5.28 15.10 13.48
C VAL A 299 4.13 15.83 12.79
N ASP A 300 4.47 16.84 11.96
CA ASP A 300 3.55 17.37 10.96
C ASP A 300 3.42 16.36 9.82
N PRO A 301 2.21 15.81 9.57
CA PRO A 301 2.06 14.80 8.55
C PRO A 301 2.08 15.32 7.11
N LEU A 302 1.76 16.59 6.87
CA LEU A 302 1.57 17.10 5.51
C LEU A 302 2.80 16.95 4.61
N PRO A 303 4.04 17.25 5.08
CA PRO A 303 5.23 17.01 4.27
C PRO A 303 5.47 15.53 3.92
N LEU A 304 5.03 14.62 4.80
CA LEU A 304 5.20 13.17 4.61
C LEU A 304 4.24 12.58 3.57
N LEU A 305 3.10 13.24 3.34
CA LEU A 305 2.11 12.81 2.34
C LEU A 305 2.52 13.14 0.89
N GLY A 306 3.50 14.01 0.70
CA GLY A 306 3.94 14.47 -0.61
C GLY A 306 3.51 15.89 -0.97
N PRO A 307 3.86 16.36 -2.18
CA PRO A 307 3.64 17.75 -2.59
C PRO A 307 2.15 18.06 -2.87
N ASP A 308 1.82 19.35 -2.86
CA ASP A 308 0.54 19.92 -3.30
C ASP A 308 -0.70 19.25 -2.67
N PRO A 309 -0.86 19.28 -1.33
CA PRO A 309 -1.95 18.58 -0.66
C PRO A 309 -3.33 19.16 -1.05
N THR A 310 -4.25 18.26 -1.34
CA THR A 310 -5.66 18.61 -1.62
C THR A 310 -6.43 18.92 -0.34
N PRO A 311 -7.56 19.67 -0.42
CA PRO A 311 -8.43 19.88 0.73
C PRO A 311 -8.88 18.58 1.42
N GLU A 312 -9.13 17.53 0.63
CA GLU A 312 -9.52 16.21 1.12
C GLU A 312 -8.39 15.57 1.96
N ALA A 313 -7.15 15.62 1.48
CA ALA A 313 -6.00 15.10 2.23
C ALA A 313 -5.81 15.87 3.55
N ILE A 314 -5.86 17.22 3.49
CA ILE A 314 -5.72 18.08 4.66
C ILE A 314 -6.83 17.80 5.69
N SER A 315 -8.07 17.62 5.24
CA SER A 315 -9.20 17.41 6.14
C SER A 315 -9.23 16.04 6.83
N ARG A 316 -8.57 15.03 6.22
CA ARG A 316 -8.58 13.63 6.70
C ARG A 316 -7.36 13.26 7.52
N VAL A 317 -6.25 13.96 7.33
CA VAL A 317 -5.01 13.69 8.08
C VAL A 317 -5.08 14.33 9.46
N GLY A 318 -4.40 13.73 10.46
CA GLY A 318 -4.32 14.27 11.82
C GLY A 318 -3.69 15.65 11.89
N GLU A 319 -4.05 16.43 12.91
CA GLU A 319 -3.33 17.68 13.24
C GLU A 319 -1.86 17.37 13.53
N ARG A 320 -1.62 16.19 14.11
CA ARG A 320 -0.31 15.58 14.30
C ARG A 320 -0.40 14.08 13.98
N VAL A 321 0.73 13.50 13.63
CA VAL A 321 0.92 12.05 13.61
C VAL A 321 1.93 11.70 14.68
N LEU A 322 1.57 10.71 15.50
CA LEU A 322 2.44 10.13 16.50
C LEU A 322 3.10 8.90 15.89
N LEU A 323 4.37 9.02 15.55
CA LEU A 323 5.20 7.91 15.07
C LEU A 323 5.58 7.02 16.25
N ALA A 324 5.37 5.71 16.09
CA ALA A 324 5.76 4.74 17.09
C ALA A 324 7.29 4.54 17.08
N PRO A 325 7.94 4.39 18.24
CA PRO A 325 9.33 4.00 18.30
C PRO A 325 9.63 2.72 17.51
N PRO A 326 10.86 2.52 17.01
CA PRO A 326 11.25 1.27 16.38
C PRO A 326 10.88 0.05 17.26
N GLY A 327 10.32 -0.99 16.64
CA GLY A 327 9.91 -2.21 17.34
C GLY A 327 8.66 -2.08 18.23
N THR A 328 7.93 -0.96 18.19
CA THR A 328 6.76 -0.68 19.04
C THR A 328 5.50 -0.46 18.20
N ALA A 329 4.33 -0.83 18.72
CA ALA A 329 3.03 -0.47 18.14
C ALA A 329 2.18 0.30 19.17
N ILE A 330 1.57 1.40 18.75
CA ILE A 330 0.66 2.21 19.55
C ILE A 330 -0.77 1.80 19.22
N LEU A 331 -1.51 1.35 20.21
CA LEU A 331 -2.81 0.71 20.03
C LEU A 331 -3.91 1.42 20.83
N PRO A 332 -4.47 2.52 20.30
CA PRO A 332 -5.69 3.12 20.81
C PRO A 332 -6.86 2.13 20.73
N LYS A 333 -7.95 2.47 21.40
CA LYS A 333 -9.19 1.68 21.34
C LYS A 333 -9.69 1.57 19.90
N GLY A 334 -9.95 0.35 19.44
CA GLY A 334 -10.41 0.05 18.08
C GLY A 334 -9.32 -0.43 17.14
N PHE A 335 -8.04 -0.29 17.51
CA PHE A 335 -6.93 -0.86 16.74
C PHE A 335 -6.78 -2.36 17.03
N ASP A 336 -6.40 -3.15 16.01
CA ASP A 336 -6.26 -4.60 16.18
C ASP A 336 -4.94 -4.96 16.89
N LYS A 337 -5.06 -5.39 18.12
CA LYS A 337 -3.93 -5.80 18.98
C LYS A 337 -3.49 -7.26 18.78
N ARG A 338 -4.23 -8.04 17.97
CA ARG A 338 -3.98 -9.47 17.79
C ARG A 338 -2.90 -9.73 16.74
N LEU A 339 -2.62 -8.77 15.89
CA LEU A 339 -1.64 -8.89 14.82
C LEU A 339 -0.24 -9.10 15.39
N ARG A 340 0.59 -9.84 14.67
CA ARG A 340 2.01 -10.06 14.98
C ARG A 340 2.89 -9.01 14.33
N CYS A 341 2.67 -8.76 13.04
CA CYS A 341 3.34 -7.72 12.30
C CYS A 341 2.43 -6.50 12.14
N TYR A 342 3.06 -5.35 12.01
CA TYR A 342 2.43 -4.06 11.76
C TYR A 342 3.22 -3.28 10.72
N HIS A 343 2.59 -2.24 10.18
CA HIS A 343 3.15 -1.27 9.26
C HIS A 343 2.42 0.07 9.44
N GLY A 344 2.74 1.09 8.64
CA GLY A 344 2.11 2.42 8.73
C GLY A 344 3.06 3.52 9.22
N GLY A 345 4.32 3.16 9.55
CA GLY A 345 5.35 4.07 10.05
C GLY A 345 6.40 4.45 9.01
N LEU A 346 7.56 4.87 9.52
CA LEU A 346 8.68 5.42 8.73
C LEU A 346 9.99 4.64 8.93
N THR A 347 9.97 3.44 9.49
CA THR A 347 11.21 2.65 9.55
C THR A 347 11.58 2.12 8.17
N ALA A 348 12.86 1.85 7.96
CA ALA A 348 13.34 1.33 6.67
C ALA A 348 12.63 0.02 6.31
N GLU A 349 12.33 -0.82 7.31
CA GLU A 349 11.61 -2.08 7.14
C GLU A 349 10.18 -1.90 6.59
N GLU A 350 9.56 -0.74 6.82
CA GLU A 350 8.21 -0.40 6.38
C GLU A 350 8.22 0.34 5.03
N VAL A 351 9.19 1.26 4.86
CA VAL A 351 9.24 2.20 3.71
C VAL A 351 9.91 1.57 2.50
N GLU A 352 10.99 0.80 2.70
CA GLU A 352 11.77 0.27 1.57
C GLU A 352 11.08 -0.94 0.94
N VAL A 353 10.75 -0.80 -0.34
CA VAL A 353 10.12 -1.86 -1.14
C VAL A 353 10.95 -2.20 -2.38
N PRO A 354 10.94 -3.44 -2.88
CA PRO A 354 11.72 -3.80 -4.04
C PRO A 354 11.11 -3.29 -5.34
N LEU A 355 11.95 -2.95 -6.30
CA LEU A 355 11.62 -2.93 -7.71
C LEU A 355 12.25 -4.17 -8.35
N LEU A 356 11.42 -5.07 -8.84
CA LEU A 356 11.80 -6.32 -9.47
C LEU A 356 11.60 -6.21 -10.99
N LEU A 357 12.51 -6.78 -11.75
CA LEU A 357 12.39 -6.93 -13.20
C LEU A 357 12.54 -8.41 -13.57
N GLY A 358 11.66 -8.89 -14.47
CA GLY A 358 11.64 -10.26 -14.96
C GLY A 358 11.73 -10.36 -16.48
#